data_f6d2c41138881fba92fb824c9f135d55
#
_entry.id   f6d2c41138881fba92fb824c9f135d55
#
_cell.length_a   1.000
_cell.length_b   1.000
_cell.length_c   1.000
_cell.angle_alpha   90.00
_cell.angle_beta   90.00
_cell.angle_gamma   90.00
#
_symmetry.space_group_name_H-M   'P 1'
#
loop_
_entity.id
_entity.type
_entity.pdbx_description
1 polymer ?
#
loop_
_entity_poly.entity_id
_entity_poly.type
_entity_poly.pdbx_seq_one_letter_code
_entity_poly.pdbx_strand_id
1 'polypeptide(L)'
;MVAFPTETVYGLGADAANPRAIAKIFAAKGRPADHPLIVHLPGFAHLERWAVGIPEVAARLAAAFWPGPLTLILKRHPGVLDAITGGQDTVGLRVPNHPLALELLREFDGGVAAPSANRFGRISPTTARHVRDELGSKVAAILDGGPCAVGIESTILDLSDGEARILRPGMLDAAAIGAVLGYPPAFGGKQNAPRVSGSREAHYAPSIPLQLVVGAELAGAARAALGAGRRVAVLAATPPALGQADLTWRTASADPARFAHELYSALRELDSSGCDLILVAAPPGDEAWRAVADRLRRAAAGSK
;
A
#
# COMPACT_ATOMS: atom_id res chain seq x y z
N MET A 1 17.62 -8.52 6.35
CA MET A 1 16.42 -8.02 5.65
C MET A 1 16.60 -8.29 4.17
N VAL A 2 15.55 -8.75 3.53
CA VAL A 2 15.48 -8.97 2.08
C VAL A 2 14.27 -8.18 1.54
N ALA A 3 14.42 -7.52 0.41
CA ALA A 3 13.27 -7.00 -0.30
C ALA A 3 12.77 -8.05 -1.30
N PHE A 4 11.46 -8.25 -1.37
CA PHE A 4 10.86 -9.26 -2.22
C PHE A 4 9.57 -8.76 -2.90
N PRO A 5 9.28 -9.24 -4.10
CA PRO A 5 8.08 -8.86 -4.83
C PRO A 5 6.85 -9.49 -4.20
N THR A 6 5.74 -8.77 -4.24
CA THR A 6 4.38 -9.33 -4.10
C THR A 6 3.55 -8.88 -5.29
N GLU A 7 2.31 -9.38 -5.41
CA GLU A 7 1.40 -8.89 -6.45
C GLU A 7 1.01 -7.42 -6.23
N THR A 8 1.09 -6.92 -5.00
CA THR A 8 0.70 -5.55 -4.61
C THR A 8 1.85 -4.55 -4.73
N VAL A 9 2.83 -4.63 -3.84
CA VAL A 9 4.04 -3.78 -3.82
C VAL A 9 5.22 -4.62 -3.31
N TYR A 10 6.45 -4.20 -3.54
CA TYR A 10 7.62 -4.84 -2.94
C TYR A 10 7.62 -4.67 -1.41
N GLY A 11 7.83 -5.77 -0.70
CA GLY A 11 7.93 -5.82 0.75
C GLY A 11 9.38 -5.79 1.23
N LEU A 12 9.64 -5.13 2.36
CA LEU A 12 10.92 -5.21 3.08
C LEU A 12 10.79 -6.24 4.19
N GLY A 13 11.26 -7.46 3.92
CA GLY A 13 11.06 -8.62 4.77
C GLY A 13 12.11 -8.81 5.85
N ALA A 14 11.64 -9.21 7.02
CA ALA A 14 12.46 -9.72 8.11
C ALA A 14 11.69 -10.79 8.90
N ASP A 15 12.42 -11.67 9.57
CA ASP A 15 11.89 -12.66 10.49
C ASP A 15 11.01 -11.97 11.57
N ALA A 16 9.72 -12.29 11.56
CA ALA A 16 8.75 -11.68 12.46
C ALA A 16 8.90 -12.17 13.94
N ALA A 17 9.60 -13.27 14.17
CA ALA A 17 9.91 -13.77 15.51
C ALA A 17 11.22 -13.21 16.09
N ASN A 18 11.99 -12.46 15.28
CA ASN A 18 13.29 -11.94 15.68
C ASN A 18 13.27 -10.42 15.91
N PRO A 19 13.29 -9.94 17.18
CA PRO A 19 13.20 -8.52 17.48
C PRO A 19 14.36 -7.69 16.91
N ARG A 20 15.56 -8.27 16.75
CA ARG A 20 16.70 -7.61 16.13
C ARG A 20 16.49 -7.42 14.62
N ALA A 21 15.85 -8.39 13.97
CA ALA A 21 15.53 -8.29 12.55
C ALA A 21 14.43 -7.24 12.29
N ILE A 22 13.44 -7.19 13.17
CA ILE A 22 12.35 -6.18 13.12
C ILE A 22 12.90 -4.77 13.35
N ALA A 23 13.79 -4.57 14.34
CA ALA A 23 14.43 -3.28 14.58
C ALA A 23 15.17 -2.74 13.32
N LYS A 24 15.78 -3.62 12.52
CA LYS A 24 16.42 -3.22 11.25
C LYS A 24 15.41 -2.69 10.23
N ILE A 25 14.18 -3.23 10.16
CA ILE A 25 13.11 -2.68 9.28
C ILE A 25 12.81 -1.23 9.68
N PHE A 26 12.57 -0.98 10.96
CA PHE A 26 12.24 0.37 11.45
C PHE A 26 13.38 1.36 11.18
N ALA A 27 14.62 0.95 11.45
CA ALA A 27 15.80 1.79 11.20
C ALA A 27 16.00 2.09 9.70
N ALA A 28 15.90 1.08 8.83
CA ALA A 28 16.10 1.26 7.39
C ALA A 28 15.09 2.20 6.77
N LYS A 29 13.83 2.15 7.24
CA LYS A 29 12.72 2.95 6.74
C LYS A 29 12.61 4.33 7.40
N GLY A 30 13.21 4.56 8.58
CA GLY A 30 12.87 5.71 9.44
C GLY A 30 11.41 5.65 9.93
N ARG A 31 10.87 4.44 10.17
CA ARG A 31 9.48 4.20 10.56
C ARG A 31 9.31 4.31 12.06
N PRO A 32 8.27 4.98 12.60
CA PRO A 32 7.97 4.95 14.02
C PRO A 32 7.64 3.54 14.51
N ALA A 33 8.15 3.18 15.70
CA ALA A 33 8.04 1.83 16.27
C ALA A 33 6.59 1.44 16.66
N ASP A 34 5.70 2.41 16.86
CA ASP A 34 4.28 2.22 17.18
C ASP A 34 3.41 1.86 15.96
N HIS A 35 4.01 1.82 14.77
CA HIS A 35 3.31 1.46 13.54
C HIS A 35 3.35 -0.04 13.28
N PRO A 36 2.18 -0.74 13.29
CA PRO A 36 2.13 -2.19 13.09
C PRO A 36 2.64 -2.61 11.73
N LEU A 37 3.16 -3.83 11.66
CA LEU A 37 3.63 -4.51 10.47
C LEU A 37 2.65 -5.61 10.08
N ILE A 38 2.56 -5.92 8.78
CA ILE A 38 1.82 -7.09 8.29
C ILE A 38 2.79 -8.26 8.25
N VAL A 39 2.38 -9.41 8.81
CA VAL A 39 3.13 -10.66 8.72
C VAL A 39 2.63 -11.45 7.52
N HIS A 40 3.55 -11.80 6.65
CA HIS A 40 3.31 -12.63 5.48
C HIS A 40 3.57 -14.09 5.83
N LEU A 41 2.64 -14.97 5.43
CA LEU A 41 2.61 -16.39 5.74
C LEU A 41 2.71 -17.24 4.48
N PRO A 42 3.27 -18.46 4.55
CA PRO A 42 3.31 -19.38 3.40
C PRO A 42 1.93 -19.96 3.05
N GLY A 43 0.98 -19.94 3.99
CA GLY A 43 -0.37 -20.47 3.78
C GLY A 43 -1.26 -20.32 5.03
N PHE A 44 -2.54 -20.62 4.86
CA PHE A 44 -3.54 -20.52 5.94
C PHE A 44 -3.21 -21.39 7.17
N ALA A 45 -2.61 -22.57 6.98
CA ALA A 45 -2.24 -23.48 8.05
C ALA A 45 -1.27 -22.86 9.10
N HIS A 46 -0.60 -21.76 8.75
CA HIS A 46 0.31 -21.05 9.66
C HIS A 46 -0.39 -19.99 10.52
N LEU A 47 -1.71 -19.78 10.31
CA LEU A 47 -2.44 -18.67 10.93
C LEU A 47 -2.45 -18.76 12.47
N GLU A 48 -2.64 -19.97 13.02
CA GLU A 48 -2.72 -20.22 14.46
C GLU A 48 -1.41 -19.96 15.22
N ARG A 49 -0.26 -19.89 14.52
CA ARG A 49 1.00 -19.47 15.12
C ARG A 49 1.01 -17.95 15.45
N TRP A 50 0.11 -17.17 14.86
CA TRP A 50 0.10 -15.71 14.91
C TRP A 50 -1.18 -15.12 15.51
N ALA A 51 -2.29 -15.83 15.44
CA ALA A 51 -3.60 -15.38 15.87
C ALA A 51 -4.31 -16.39 16.75
N VAL A 52 -5.20 -15.89 17.61
CA VAL A 52 -6.09 -16.69 18.47
C VAL A 52 -7.54 -16.29 18.25
N GLY A 53 -8.47 -17.19 18.61
CA GLY A 53 -9.89 -16.92 18.47
C GLY A 53 -10.29 -16.60 17.03
N ILE A 54 -9.72 -17.31 16.07
CA ILE A 54 -9.89 -17.09 14.63
C ILE A 54 -11.35 -17.38 14.28
N PRO A 55 -12.13 -16.39 13.79
CA PRO A 55 -13.52 -16.61 13.44
C PRO A 55 -13.62 -17.47 12.17
N GLU A 56 -14.65 -18.30 12.06
CA GLU A 56 -14.88 -19.17 10.90
C GLU A 56 -14.87 -18.41 9.56
N VAL A 57 -15.39 -17.18 9.57
CA VAL A 57 -15.40 -16.32 8.39
C VAL A 57 -14.00 -15.99 7.88
N ALA A 58 -12.97 -15.99 8.75
CA ALA A 58 -11.59 -15.79 8.32
C ALA A 58 -11.10 -16.93 7.42
N ALA A 59 -11.49 -18.17 7.71
CA ALA A 59 -11.18 -19.33 6.85
C ALA A 59 -11.86 -19.21 5.48
N ARG A 60 -13.13 -18.79 5.43
CA ARG A 60 -13.86 -18.58 4.16
C ARG A 60 -13.24 -17.48 3.32
N LEU A 61 -12.87 -16.35 3.95
CA LEU A 61 -12.19 -15.25 3.27
C LEU A 61 -10.79 -15.64 2.77
N ALA A 62 -10.04 -16.39 3.58
CA ALA A 62 -8.74 -16.92 3.16
C ALA A 62 -8.87 -17.90 2.00
N ALA A 63 -9.84 -18.81 2.03
CA ALA A 63 -10.10 -19.74 0.92
C ALA A 63 -10.47 -19.02 -0.39
N ALA A 64 -11.18 -17.88 -0.30
CA ALA A 64 -11.59 -17.11 -1.46
C ALA A 64 -10.47 -16.19 -2.02
N PHE A 65 -9.62 -15.64 -1.14
CA PHE A 65 -8.72 -14.53 -1.50
C PHE A 65 -7.24 -14.75 -1.17
N TRP A 66 -6.84 -15.91 -0.62
CA TRP A 66 -5.45 -16.27 -0.41
C TRP A 66 -5.02 -17.47 -1.26
N PRO A 67 -3.87 -17.38 -1.89
CA PRO A 67 -2.92 -16.27 -1.95
C PRO A 67 -3.52 -15.06 -2.66
N GLY A 68 -3.32 -13.82 -2.10
CA GLY A 68 -3.86 -12.62 -2.73
C GLY A 68 -3.80 -11.34 -1.91
N PRO A 69 -4.43 -10.27 -2.44
CA PRO A 69 -4.30 -8.92 -1.92
C PRO A 69 -5.26 -8.61 -0.75
N LEU A 70 -5.49 -9.59 0.15
CA LEU A 70 -6.26 -9.43 1.38
C LEU A 70 -5.36 -9.57 2.61
N THR A 71 -5.43 -8.59 3.50
CA THR A 71 -4.85 -8.66 4.86
C THR A 71 -5.98 -8.77 5.86
N LEU A 72 -5.92 -9.78 6.72
CA LEU A 72 -6.86 -9.97 7.84
C LEU A 72 -6.23 -9.44 9.13
N ILE A 73 -6.96 -8.59 9.86
CA ILE A 73 -6.62 -8.21 11.23
C ILE A 73 -7.37 -9.15 12.17
N LEU A 74 -6.61 -9.85 13.01
CA LEU A 74 -7.12 -10.84 13.97
C LEU A 74 -6.54 -10.56 15.36
N LYS A 75 -7.11 -11.17 16.39
CA LYS A 75 -6.54 -11.13 17.74
C LYS A 75 -5.18 -11.85 17.74
N ARG A 76 -4.13 -11.17 18.21
CA ARG A 76 -2.78 -11.71 18.20
C ARG A 76 -2.61 -12.89 19.16
N HIS A 77 -1.81 -13.85 18.76
CA HIS A 77 -1.31 -14.87 19.69
C HIS A 77 -0.37 -14.20 20.72
N PRO A 78 -0.37 -14.60 22.01
CA PRO A 78 0.48 -13.99 23.05
C PRO A 78 1.98 -13.99 22.74
N GLY A 79 2.46 -14.94 21.94
CA GLY A 79 3.85 -15.02 21.50
C GLY A 79 4.27 -14.03 20.43
N VAL A 80 3.33 -13.25 19.85
CA VAL A 80 3.64 -12.24 18.83
C VAL A 80 4.26 -11.01 19.48
N LEU A 81 5.40 -10.58 18.95
CA LEU A 81 6.16 -9.43 19.47
C LEU A 81 5.38 -8.12 19.38
N ASP A 82 5.43 -7.31 20.44
CA ASP A 82 4.83 -5.96 20.43
C ASP A 82 5.38 -5.08 19.28
N ALA A 83 6.63 -5.29 18.90
CA ALA A 83 7.23 -4.59 17.76
C ALA A 83 6.53 -4.89 16.42
N ILE A 84 5.83 -6.03 16.29
CA ILE A 84 5.03 -6.36 15.10
C ILE A 84 3.70 -5.61 15.13
N THR A 85 3.06 -5.57 16.30
CA THR A 85 1.70 -5.04 16.46
C THR A 85 1.66 -3.56 16.83
N GLY A 86 2.83 -2.95 17.11
CA GLY A 86 2.90 -1.59 17.67
C GLY A 86 2.22 -1.50 19.05
N GLY A 87 2.29 -2.59 19.84
CA GLY A 87 1.70 -2.70 21.18
C GLY A 87 0.19 -2.95 21.17
N GLN A 88 -0.42 -3.32 20.05
CA GLN A 88 -1.85 -3.64 19.96
C GLN A 88 -2.12 -5.13 20.18
N ASP A 89 -3.35 -5.46 20.58
CA ASP A 89 -3.82 -6.85 20.79
C ASP A 89 -4.27 -7.53 19.49
N THR A 90 -3.94 -6.94 18.36
CA THR A 90 -4.27 -7.42 17.02
C THR A 90 -3.03 -7.55 16.13
N VAL A 91 -3.09 -8.45 15.17
CA VAL A 91 -2.02 -8.68 14.17
C VAL A 91 -2.61 -8.72 12.77
N GLY A 92 -1.90 -8.12 11.81
CA GLY A 92 -2.24 -8.18 10.39
C GLY A 92 -1.52 -9.35 9.70
N LEU A 93 -2.27 -10.24 9.09
CA LEU A 93 -1.79 -11.47 8.46
C LEU A 93 -2.20 -11.54 6.99
N ARG A 94 -1.31 -12.05 6.13
CA ARG A 94 -1.54 -12.16 4.69
C ARG A 94 -0.75 -13.31 4.07
N VAL A 95 -1.33 -13.96 3.05
CA VAL A 95 -0.62 -14.84 2.12
C VAL A 95 -0.54 -14.12 0.77
N PRO A 96 0.65 -13.68 0.31
CA PRO A 96 0.79 -12.90 -0.93
C PRO A 96 0.69 -13.81 -2.15
N ASN A 97 0.22 -13.27 -3.29
CA ASN A 97 0.13 -14.01 -4.54
C ASN A 97 1.29 -13.65 -5.50
N HIS A 98 2.49 -14.09 -5.16
CA HIS A 98 3.65 -13.96 -6.03
C HIS A 98 4.55 -15.20 -5.90
N PRO A 99 4.97 -15.86 -6.99
CA PRO A 99 5.74 -17.11 -6.93
C PRO A 99 6.99 -17.01 -6.05
N LEU A 100 7.85 -16.00 -6.25
CA LEU A 100 9.06 -15.80 -5.43
C LEU A 100 8.76 -15.50 -3.96
N ALA A 101 7.66 -14.79 -3.68
CA ALA A 101 7.26 -14.55 -2.28
C ALA A 101 6.81 -15.84 -1.61
N LEU A 102 6.01 -16.65 -2.29
CA LEU A 102 5.52 -17.92 -1.77
C LEU A 102 6.67 -18.93 -1.59
N GLU A 103 7.63 -18.97 -2.51
CA GLU A 103 8.83 -19.80 -2.38
C GLU A 103 9.67 -19.35 -1.17
N LEU A 104 9.99 -18.06 -1.06
CA LEU A 104 10.69 -17.49 0.09
C LEU A 104 10.01 -17.85 1.42
N LEU A 105 8.68 -17.71 1.49
CA LEU A 105 7.90 -17.97 2.71
C LEU A 105 7.88 -19.46 3.06
N ARG A 106 7.80 -20.36 2.06
CA ARG A 106 7.85 -21.82 2.28
C ARG A 106 9.22 -22.29 2.75
N GLU A 107 10.29 -21.80 2.10
CA GLU A 107 11.67 -22.13 2.50
C GLU A 107 12.00 -21.60 3.91
N PHE A 108 11.46 -20.44 4.27
CA PHE A 108 11.63 -19.86 5.60
C PHE A 108 10.81 -20.57 6.67
N ASP A 109 9.68 -21.18 6.33
CA ASP A 109 8.70 -21.87 7.20
C ASP A 109 8.29 -21.05 8.45
N GLY A 110 8.23 -19.75 8.30
CA GLY A 110 7.91 -18.81 9.37
C GLY A 110 7.08 -17.64 8.88
N GLY A 111 6.81 -16.68 9.79
CA GLY A 111 6.20 -15.41 9.43
C GLY A 111 7.25 -14.38 9.06
N VAL A 112 7.08 -13.71 7.92
CA VAL A 112 7.92 -12.61 7.48
C VAL A 112 7.17 -11.29 7.64
N ALA A 113 7.61 -10.44 8.58
CA ALA A 113 7.09 -9.09 8.68
C ALA A 113 7.59 -8.26 7.51
N ALA A 114 6.69 -7.70 6.71
CA ALA A 114 7.06 -6.96 5.52
C ALA A 114 6.16 -5.73 5.26
N PRO A 115 6.54 -4.54 5.72
CA PRO A 115 6.01 -3.30 5.18
C PRO A 115 6.55 -3.08 3.76
N SER A 116 5.98 -2.12 3.01
CA SER A 116 6.50 -1.72 1.69
C SER A 116 7.98 -1.33 1.75
N ALA A 117 8.77 -1.64 0.72
CA ALA A 117 10.22 -1.50 0.72
C ALA A 117 10.70 -0.08 0.28
N ASN A 118 10.13 0.96 0.88
CA ASN A 118 10.44 2.40 0.69
C ASN A 118 10.76 3.06 2.02
N ARG A 119 11.33 4.27 2.01
CA ARG A 119 11.42 5.12 3.20
C ARG A 119 10.01 5.47 3.69
N PHE A 120 9.85 5.66 4.99
CA PHE A 120 8.54 5.92 5.60
C PHE A 120 7.87 7.17 5.00
N GLY A 121 6.58 7.07 4.68
CA GLY A 121 5.79 8.14 4.08
C GLY A 121 5.95 8.33 2.57
N ARG A 122 6.98 7.74 1.95
CA ARG A 122 7.28 7.87 0.52
C ARG A 122 6.44 6.92 -0.34
N ILE A 123 6.47 7.13 -1.67
CA ILE A 123 5.78 6.30 -2.67
C ILE A 123 6.22 4.84 -2.53
N SER A 124 5.27 3.89 -2.48
CA SER A 124 5.59 2.46 -2.40
C SER A 124 6.27 1.96 -3.69
N PRO A 125 7.21 1.00 -3.57
CA PRO A 125 7.93 0.44 -4.72
C PRO A 125 7.12 -0.65 -5.41
N THR A 126 7.02 -0.60 -6.73
CA THR A 126 6.36 -1.62 -7.57
C THR A 126 7.33 -2.38 -8.46
N THR A 127 8.62 -2.07 -8.38
CA THR A 127 9.72 -2.77 -9.08
C THR A 127 10.94 -2.89 -8.16
N ALA A 128 11.85 -3.83 -8.45
CA ALA A 128 13.13 -3.97 -7.76
C ALA A 128 13.99 -2.70 -7.90
N ARG A 129 13.91 -2.01 -9.05
CA ARG A 129 14.58 -0.71 -9.27
C ARG A 129 14.11 0.33 -8.26
N HIS A 130 12.81 0.47 -8.04
CA HIS A 130 12.26 1.41 -7.06
C HIS A 130 12.79 1.13 -5.63
N VAL A 131 12.95 -0.15 -5.27
CA VAL A 131 13.56 -0.52 -3.97
C VAL A 131 15.01 -0.08 -3.91
N ARG A 132 15.77 -0.34 -4.97
CA ARG A 132 17.21 0.01 -5.06
C ARG A 132 17.39 1.52 -4.94
N ASP A 133 16.57 2.30 -5.64
CA ASP A 133 16.64 3.77 -5.62
C ASP A 133 16.27 4.35 -4.24
N GLU A 134 15.34 3.71 -3.49
CA GLU A 134 14.89 4.18 -2.17
C GLU A 134 15.77 3.75 -1.01
N LEU A 135 16.18 2.49 -0.97
CA LEU A 135 16.84 1.87 0.18
C LEU A 135 18.32 1.54 -0.06
N GLY A 136 18.72 1.33 -1.31
CA GLY A 136 20.11 1.09 -1.69
C GLY A 136 20.78 0.01 -0.84
N SER A 137 21.93 0.31 -0.27
CA SER A 137 22.74 -0.59 0.54
C SER A 137 22.15 -0.94 1.92
N LYS A 138 21.03 -0.34 2.31
CA LYS A 138 20.33 -0.68 3.57
C LYS A 138 19.66 -2.06 3.54
N VAL A 139 19.54 -2.66 2.34
CA VAL A 139 18.90 -3.98 2.12
C VAL A 139 19.97 -4.98 1.70
N ALA A 140 20.01 -6.14 2.37
CA ALA A 140 21.04 -7.16 2.08
C ALA A 140 20.87 -7.81 0.70
N ALA A 141 19.63 -7.99 0.25
CA ALA A 141 19.30 -8.55 -1.05
C ALA A 141 17.95 -8.02 -1.54
N ILE A 142 17.80 -7.93 -2.86
CA ILE A 142 16.53 -7.61 -3.52
C ILE A 142 16.22 -8.76 -4.48
N LEU A 143 15.15 -9.51 -4.22
CA LEU A 143 14.65 -10.51 -5.14
C LEU A 143 13.87 -9.78 -6.25
N ASP A 144 14.34 -9.88 -7.48
CA ASP A 144 13.68 -9.24 -8.62
C ASP A 144 12.69 -10.21 -9.26
N GLY A 145 11.40 -9.95 -9.10
CA GLY A 145 10.29 -10.70 -9.71
C GLY A 145 9.54 -9.90 -10.76
N GLY A 146 10.13 -8.80 -11.25
CA GLY A 146 9.48 -7.90 -12.20
C GLY A 146 8.50 -6.93 -11.53
N PRO A 147 7.65 -6.23 -12.30
CA PRO A 147 6.67 -5.29 -11.80
C PRO A 147 5.51 -6.00 -11.07
N CYS A 148 5.00 -5.37 -10.01
CA CYS A 148 3.85 -5.85 -9.26
C CYS A 148 2.57 -5.79 -10.09
N ALA A 149 1.78 -6.87 -10.14
CA ALA A 149 0.59 -6.98 -11.00
C ALA A 149 -0.57 -6.06 -10.55
N VAL A 150 -0.69 -5.75 -9.25
CA VAL A 150 -1.76 -4.90 -8.68
C VAL A 150 -1.33 -3.45 -8.55
N GLY A 151 -0.12 -3.17 -8.06
CA GLY A 151 0.49 -1.85 -8.01
C GLY A 151 0.15 -0.99 -6.79
N ILE A 152 -0.86 -1.33 -6.00
CA ILE A 152 -1.19 -0.70 -4.71
C ILE A 152 -1.34 -1.75 -3.62
N GLU A 153 -1.32 -1.33 -2.36
CA GLU A 153 -1.36 -2.23 -1.20
C GLU A 153 -2.68 -2.98 -1.07
N SER A 154 -2.62 -4.12 -0.35
CA SER A 154 -3.76 -5.00 -0.05
C SER A 154 -4.92 -4.27 0.64
N THR A 155 -6.13 -4.76 0.43
CA THR A 155 -7.28 -4.44 1.28
C THR A 155 -7.01 -4.97 2.69
N ILE A 156 -7.26 -4.15 3.72
CA ILE A 156 -7.15 -4.56 5.12
C ILE A 156 -8.56 -4.68 5.70
N LEU A 157 -8.92 -5.90 6.10
CA LEU A 157 -10.19 -6.23 6.72
C LEU A 157 -9.96 -6.60 8.19
N ASP A 158 -10.61 -5.89 9.09
CA ASP A 158 -10.62 -6.18 10.52
C ASP A 158 -11.73 -7.16 10.86
N LEU A 159 -11.36 -8.23 11.57
CA LEU A 159 -12.27 -9.27 12.09
C LEU A 159 -12.08 -9.46 13.61
N SER A 160 -11.35 -8.57 14.28
CA SER A 160 -10.91 -8.76 15.66
C SER A 160 -12.00 -8.53 16.71
N ASP A 161 -13.05 -7.77 16.38
CA ASP A 161 -14.14 -7.38 17.30
C ASP A 161 -15.51 -7.97 16.93
N GLY A 162 -15.55 -8.95 16.03
CA GLY A 162 -16.78 -9.64 15.61
C GLY A 162 -17.57 -8.94 14.50
N GLU A 163 -17.17 -7.73 14.07
CA GLU A 163 -17.75 -7.01 12.95
C GLU A 163 -16.71 -6.79 11.84
N ALA A 164 -17.01 -7.24 10.62
CA ALA A 164 -16.08 -7.08 9.51
C ALA A 164 -16.01 -5.62 9.04
N ARG A 165 -14.79 -5.03 9.04
CA ARG A 165 -14.56 -3.62 8.66
C ARG A 165 -13.36 -3.47 7.74
N ILE A 166 -13.52 -2.77 6.63
CA ILE A 166 -12.42 -2.38 5.76
C ILE A 166 -11.73 -1.16 6.37
N LEU A 167 -10.52 -1.37 6.92
CA LEU A 167 -9.70 -0.32 7.51
C LEU A 167 -8.80 0.38 6.49
N ARG A 168 -8.49 -0.30 5.39
CA ARG A 168 -7.77 0.26 4.25
C ARG A 168 -8.34 -0.31 2.95
N PRO A 169 -8.91 0.51 2.07
CA PRO A 169 -9.36 0.04 0.77
C PRO A 169 -8.16 -0.40 -0.11
N GLY A 170 -8.34 -1.45 -0.87
CA GLY A 170 -7.43 -2.00 -1.88
C GLY A 170 -8.24 -2.52 -3.06
N MET A 171 -7.63 -3.35 -3.92
CA MET A 171 -8.31 -3.86 -5.12
C MET A 171 -9.40 -4.89 -4.86
N LEU A 172 -9.43 -5.50 -3.67
CA LEU A 172 -10.61 -6.25 -3.23
C LEU A 172 -11.61 -5.25 -2.63
N ASP A 173 -12.72 -5.05 -3.33
CA ASP A 173 -13.78 -4.12 -2.94
C ASP A 173 -14.73 -4.72 -1.89
N ALA A 174 -15.64 -3.88 -1.39
CA ALA A 174 -16.63 -4.29 -0.40
C ALA A 174 -17.63 -5.32 -0.95
N ALA A 175 -17.93 -5.29 -2.24
CA ALA A 175 -18.86 -6.21 -2.86
C ALA A 175 -18.29 -7.63 -2.92
N ALA A 176 -17.02 -7.79 -3.35
CA ALA A 176 -16.34 -9.07 -3.38
C ALA A 176 -16.20 -9.68 -1.97
N ILE A 177 -15.80 -8.87 -0.98
CA ILE A 177 -15.71 -9.30 0.42
C ILE A 177 -17.10 -9.64 0.96
N GLY A 178 -18.09 -8.81 0.71
CA GLY A 178 -19.48 -9.00 1.14
C GLY A 178 -20.11 -10.28 0.61
N ALA A 179 -19.78 -10.69 -0.61
CA ALA A 179 -20.25 -11.95 -1.19
C ALA A 179 -19.80 -13.17 -0.37
N VAL A 180 -18.59 -13.12 0.23
CA VAL A 180 -18.09 -14.20 1.12
C VAL A 180 -18.64 -14.08 2.53
N LEU A 181 -18.80 -12.85 3.04
CA LEU A 181 -19.37 -12.59 4.37
C LEU A 181 -20.85 -12.94 4.46
N GLY A 182 -21.61 -12.71 3.39
CA GLY A 182 -23.09 -12.74 3.36
C GLY A 182 -23.72 -11.39 3.71
N TYR A 183 -22.91 -10.35 3.95
CA TYR A 183 -23.33 -8.96 4.22
C TYR A 183 -22.21 -7.98 3.84
N PRO A 184 -22.52 -6.70 3.53
CA PRO A 184 -21.51 -5.73 3.19
C PRO A 184 -20.66 -5.36 4.42
N PRO A 185 -19.31 -5.40 4.34
CA PRO A 185 -18.45 -4.93 5.42
C PRO A 185 -18.59 -3.42 5.61
N ALA A 186 -18.45 -2.94 6.85
CA ALA A 186 -18.39 -1.52 7.13
C ALA A 186 -17.05 -0.91 6.69
N PHE A 187 -17.02 0.42 6.47
CA PHE A 187 -15.79 1.17 6.20
C PHE A 187 -15.33 1.96 7.42
N GLY A 188 -14.01 2.09 7.56
CA GLY A 188 -13.38 2.86 8.61
C GLY A 188 -13.41 2.17 9.98
N GLY A 189 -12.62 2.70 10.89
CA GLY A 189 -12.54 2.18 12.25
C GLY A 189 -13.59 2.80 13.17
N LYS A 190 -14.00 2.05 14.22
CA LYS A 190 -14.62 2.60 15.43
C LYS A 190 -13.58 3.40 16.22
N GLN A 191 -14.00 4.10 17.29
CA GLN A 191 -13.10 4.89 18.15
C GLN A 191 -11.85 4.12 18.62
N ASN A 192 -11.97 2.80 18.82
CA ASN A 192 -10.88 1.92 19.26
C ASN A 192 -10.42 0.94 18.17
N ALA A 193 -10.66 1.24 16.90
CA ALA A 193 -10.22 0.35 15.82
C ALA A 193 -8.69 0.20 15.79
N PRO A 194 -8.19 -0.99 15.41
CA PRO A 194 -6.77 -1.19 15.28
C PRO A 194 -6.11 -0.19 14.32
N ARG A 195 -4.97 0.37 14.73
CA ARG A 195 -4.11 1.08 13.79
C ARG A 195 -3.58 0.10 12.75
N VAL A 196 -3.55 0.51 11.50
CA VAL A 196 -3.06 -0.34 10.41
C VAL A 196 -2.00 0.36 9.58
N SER A 197 -1.23 -0.42 8.84
CA SER A 197 -0.22 0.11 7.91
C SER A 197 -0.87 0.97 6.84
N GLY A 198 -0.36 2.20 6.60
CA GLY A 198 -0.90 3.11 5.59
C GLY A 198 -2.17 3.85 6.01
N SER A 199 -2.55 3.87 7.30
CA SER A 199 -3.73 4.60 7.79
C SER A 199 -3.48 6.07 8.13
N ARG A 200 -2.21 6.53 8.13
CA ARG A 200 -1.92 7.96 8.38
C ARG A 200 -2.47 8.83 7.27
N GLU A 201 -2.88 10.04 7.63
CA GLU A 201 -3.38 11.04 6.68
C GLU A 201 -2.33 11.34 5.59
N ALA A 202 -1.08 11.57 5.98
CA ALA A 202 0.07 11.78 5.09
C ALA A 202 0.82 10.46 4.87
N HIS A 203 0.79 9.93 3.65
CA HIS A 203 1.49 8.71 3.23
C HIS A 203 1.59 8.65 1.69
N TYR A 204 2.48 7.81 1.14
CA TYR A 204 2.67 7.61 -0.31
C TYR A 204 3.12 8.87 -1.07
N ALA A 205 3.75 9.82 -0.38
CA ALA A 205 4.04 11.15 -0.90
C ALA A 205 5.24 11.18 -1.85
N PRO A 206 5.14 11.91 -2.98
CA PRO A 206 6.29 12.34 -3.77
C PRO A 206 7.15 13.34 -2.96
N SER A 207 8.35 13.68 -3.46
CA SER A 207 9.24 14.68 -2.84
C SER A 207 8.81 16.12 -3.13
N ILE A 208 8.13 16.31 -4.25
CA ILE A 208 7.59 17.60 -4.66
C ILE A 208 6.09 17.68 -4.32
N PRO A 209 5.54 18.91 -4.16
CA PRO A 209 4.13 19.09 -3.88
C PRO A 209 3.21 18.42 -4.88
N LEU A 210 2.16 17.74 -4.39
CA LEU A 210 1.11 17.12 -5.20
C LEU A 210 -0.25 17.72 -4.83
N GLN A 211 -1.02 18.10 -5.83
CA GLN A 211 -2.38 18.61 -5.66
C GLN A 211 -3.38 17.76 -6.45
N LEU A 212 -4.47 17.38 -5.79
CA LEU A 212 -5.63 16.80 -6.46
C LEU A 212 -6.53 17.94 -6.95
N VAL A 213 -6.86 17.90 -8.24
CA VAL A 213 -7.67 18.94 -8.90
C VAL A 213 -8.85 18.29 -9.62
N VAL A 214 -10.02 18.86 -9.46
CA VAL A 214 -11.21 18.43 -10.23
C VAL A 214 -10.92 18.57 -11.72
N GLY A 215 -11.29 17.58 -12.53
CA GLY A 215 -10.91 17.50 -13.94
C GLY A 215 -11.19 18.77 -14.75
N ALA A 216 -12.36 19.41 -14.51
CA ALA A 216 -12.75 20.66 -15.17
C ALA A 216 -11.84 21.86 -14.81
N GLU A 217 -11.19 21.84 -13.64
CA GLU A 217 -10.33 22.92 -13.13
C GLU A 217 -8.86 22.69 -13.46
N LEU A 218 -8.48 21.49 -13.90
CA LEU A 218 -7.09 21.07 -14.09
C LEU A 218 -6.32 21.99 -15.05
N ALA A 219 -6.92 22.36 -16.17
CA ALA A 219 -6.28 23.26 -17.15
C ALA A 219 -6.08 24.68 -16.59
N GLY A 220 -7.01 25.15 -15.75
CA GLY A 220 -6.89 26.44 -15.05
C GLY A 220 -5.77 26.42 -14.02
N ALA A 221 -5.71 25.38 -13.19
CA ALA A 221 -4.66 25.19 -12.19
C ALA A 221 -3.27 25.08 -12.83
N ALA A 222 -3.14 24.32 -13.91
CA ALA A 222 -1.89 24.20 -14.65
C ALA A 222 -1.43 25.55 -15.24
N ARG A 223 -2.33 26.31 -15.89
CA ARG A 223 -2.01 27.66 -16.40
C ARG A 223 -1.58 28.62 -15.31
N ALA A 224 -2.26 28.62 -14.17
CA ALA A 224 -1.92 29.49 -13.05
C ALA A 224 -0.53 29.18 -12.50
N ALA A 225 -0.19 27.90 -12.34
CA ALA A 225 1.12 27.48 -11.86
C ALA A 225 2.24 27.80 -12.85
N LEU A 226 2.03 27.58 -14.16
CA LEU A 226 2.96 27.93 -15.23
C LEU A 226 3.15 29.45 -15.31
N GLY A 227 2.06 30.24 -15.21
CA GLY A 227 2.13 31.70 -15.16
C GLY A 227 2.88 32.25 -13.95
N ALA A 228 2.98 31.48 -12.86
CA ALA A 228 3.82 31.76 -11.70
C ALA A 228 5.29 31.28 -11.86
N GLY A 229 5.70 30.85 -13.07
CA GLY A 229 7.05 30.40 -13.39
C GLY A 229 7.40 28.99 -12.85
N ARG A 230 6.41 28.17 -12.48
CA ARG A 230 6.63 26.80 -11.99
C ARG A 230 6.66 25.82 -13.16
N ARG A 231 7.53 24.83 -13.08
CA ARG A 231 7.50 23.66 -13.96
C ARG A 231 6.44 22.71 -13.41
N VAL A 232 5.50 22.28 -14.24
CA VAL A 232 4.31 21.53 -13.81
C VAL A 232 4.30 20.14 -14.45
N ALA A 233 4.08 19.12 -13.63
CA ALA A 233 3.76 17.78 -14.08
C ALA A 233 2.26 17.50 -13.90
N VAL A 234 1.63 16.84 -14.85
CA VAL A 234 0.19 16.51 -14.80
C VAL A 234 -0.01 15.01 -15.03
N LEU A 235 -0.84 14.40 -14.16
CA LEU A 235 -1.35 13.04 -14.31
C LEU A 235 -2.86 13.09 -14.51
N ALA A 236 -3.32 12.85 -15.74
CA ALA A 236 -4.75 12.82 -16.06
C ALA A 236 -5.03 12.07 -17.37
N ALA A 237 -6.27 11.63 -17.57
CA ALA A 237 -6.66 10.84 -18.74
C ALA A 237 -6.61 11.65 -20.06
N THR A 238 -6.94 12.94 -20.00
CA THR A 238 -6.98 13.82 -21.17
C THR A 238 -5.98 14.96 -21.01
N PRO A 239 -5.08 15.19 -21.99
CA PRO A 239 -4.15 16.30 -21.93
C PRO A 239 -4.89 17.64 -21.88
N PRO A 240 -4.47 18.58 -21.02
CA PRO A 240 -4.96 19.94 -21.13
C PRO A 240 -4.49 20.53 -22.44
N ALA A 241 -5.32 21.31 -23.13
CA ALA A 241 -4.97 22.02 -24.35
C ALA A 241 -3.98 23.17 -24.05
N LEU A 242 -2.76 22.84 -23.59
CA LEU A 242 -1.71 23.75 -23.17
C LEU A 242 -0.43 23.35 -23.90
N GLY A 243 -0.09 24.07 -24.97
CA GLY A 243 1.19 23.90 -25.69
C GLY A 243 2.30 24.70 -25.02
N GLN A 244 2.85 24.24 -23.88
CA GLN A 244 3.94 24.94 -23.19
C GLN A 244 5.10 23.99 -22.86
N ALA A 245 6.34 24.50 -23.00
CA ALA A 245 7.57 23.73 -22.83
C ALA A 245 7.80 23.24 -21.36
N ASP A 246 7.20 23.91 -20.37
CA ASP A 246 7.38 23.62 -18.95
C ASP A 246 6.28 22.71 -18.38
N LEU A 247 5.52 22.04 -19.25
CA LEU A 247 4.47 21.09 -18.88
C LEU A 247 4.89 19.67 -19.22
N THR A 248 5.09 18.86 -18.19
CA THR A 248 5.27 17.40 -18.32
C THR A 248 3.93 16.71 -18.19
N TRP A 249 3.54 15.92 -19.21
CA TRP A 249 2.28 15.19 -19.20
C TRP A 249 2.47 13.69 -19.09
N ARG A 250 1.70 13.05 -18.20
CA ARG A 250 1.57 11.60 -18.12
C ARG A 250 0.09 11.22 -18.28
N THR A 251 -0.22 10.38 -19.26
CA THR A 251 -1.59 9.86 -19.45
C THR A 251 -1.95 8.89 -18.33
N ALA A 252 -3.08 9.14 -17.67
CA ALA A 252 -3.67 8.25 -16.70
C ALA A 252 -4.70 7.34 -17.36
N SER A 253 -4.80 6.08 -16.92
CA SER A 253 -5.85 5.18 -17.39
C SER A 253 -7.24 5.61 -16.90
N ALA A 254 -8.26 5.42 -17.73
CA ALA A 254 -9.66 5.57 -17.34
C ALA A 254 -10.22 4.31 -16.64
N ASP A 255 -9.49 3.19 -16.70
CA ASP A 255 -9.81 1.95 -15.98
C ASP A 255 -9.19 1.98 -14.57
N PRO A 256 -9.96 1.80 -13.49
CA PRO A 256 -9.48 1.92 -12.12
C PRO A 256 -8.39 0.89 -11.76
N ALA A 257 -8.47 -0.34 -12.28
CA ALA A 257 -7.48 -1.37 -11.98
C ALA A 257 -6.15 -1.07 -12.66
N ARG A 258 -6.18 -0.64 -13.92
CA ARG A 258 -5.00 -0.22 -14.65
C ARG A 258 -4.40 1.06 -14.06
N PHE A 259 -5.23 2.02 -13.64
CA PHE A 259 -4.76 3.23 -12.96
C PHE A 259 -4.03 2.86 -11.66
N ALA A 260 -4.60 1.95 -10.83
CA ALA A 260 -3.99 1.48 -9.60
C ALA A 260 -2.63 0.81 -9.87
N HIS A 261 -2.55 -0.04 -10.89
CA HIS A 261 -1.31 -0.70 -11.31
C HIS A 261 -0.21 0.31 -11.69
N GLU A 262 -0.56 1.36 -12.43
CA GLU A 262 0.39 2.35 -12.95
C GLU A 262 0.70 3.49 -11.95
N LEU A 263 -0.13 3.68 -10.91
CA LEU A 263 -0.12 4.86 -10.04
C LEU A 263 1.26 5.21 -9.46
N TYR A 264 1.89 4.26 -8.78
CA TYR A 264 3.14 4.56 -8.10
C TYR A 264 4.33 4.73 -9.07
N SER A 265 4.34 4.01 -10.18
CA SER A 265 5.33 4.23 -11.24
C SER A 265 5.17 5.62 -11.86
N ALA A 266 3.93 6.02 -12.18
CA ALA A 266 3.65 7.34 -12.71
C ALA A 266 4.05 8.46 -11.73
N LEU A 267 3.70 8.33 -10.44
CA LEU A 267 4.10 9.32 -9.44
C LEU A 267 5.62 9.41 -9.28
N ARG A 268 6.36 8.29 -9.36
CA ARG A 268 7.84 8.29 -9.31
C ARG A 268 8.46 8.94 -10.54
N GLU A 269 7.92 8.68 -11.73
CA GLU A 269 8.36 9.33 -12.97
C GLU A 269 8.19 10.85 -12.86
N LEU A 270 7.02 11.31 -12.41
CA LEU A 270 6.73 12.74 -12.24
C LEU A 270 7.57 13.37 -11.13
N ASP A 271 7.78 12.68 -10.01
CA ASP A 271 8.63 13.14 -8.90
C ASP A 271 10.11 13.33 -9.31
N SER A 272 10.57 12.58 -10.32
CA SER A 272 11.92 12.66 -10.87
C SER A 272 12.06 13.53 -12.12
N SER A 273 10.96 14.10 -12.64
CA SER A 273 10.96 14.87 -13.90
C SER A 273 11.54 16.28 -13.80
N GLY A 274 11.90 16.70 -12.58
CA GLY A 274 12.44 18.04 -12.34
C GLY A 274 11.39 19.13 -12.24
N CYS A 275 10.09 18.79 -12.12
CA CYS A 275 9.03 19.77 -11.90
C CYS A 275 8.99 20.27 -10.45
N ASP A 276 8.23 21.37 -10.27
CA ASP A 276 8.05 22.05 -8.99
C ASP A 276 6.67 21.74 -8.38
N LEU A 277 5.77 21.12 -9.17
CA LEU A 277 4.40 20.78 -8.79
C LEU A 277 3.88 19.61 -9.61
N ILE A 278 3.24 18.63 -8.94
CA ILE A 278 2.45 17.59 -9.58
C ILE A 278 0.97 17.94 -9.42
N LEU A 279 0.23 18.02 -10.52
CA LEU A 279 -1.23 18.11 -10.54
C LEU A 279 -1.81 16.75 -10.96
N VAL A 280 -2.73 16.23 -10.19
CA VAL A 280 -3.40 14.97 -10.52
C VAL A 280 -4.90 15.23 -10.64
N ALA A 281 -5.49 14.80 -11.76
CA ALA A 281 -6.94 14.82 -11.89
C ALA A 281 -7.57 13.92 -10.82
N ALA A 282 -8.48 14.48 -10.03
CA ALA A 282 -9.20 13.73 -9.01
C ALA A 282 -9.97 12.57 -9.68
N PRO A 283 -9.84 11.34 -9.17
CA PRO A 283 -10.56 10.19 -9.71
C PRO A 283 -12.07 10.31 -9.46
N PRO A 284 -12.90 9.57 -10.19
CA PRO A 284 -14.34 9.47 -9.92
C PRO A 284 -14.65 9.05 -8.48
N GLY A 285 -15.82 9.42 -7.99
CA GLY A 285 -16.26 9.16 -6.59
C GLY A 285 -16.91 7.80 -6.36
N ASP A 286 -16.94 6.92 -7.36
CA ASP A 286 -17.55 5.59 -7.23
C ASP A 286 -16.65 4.58 -6.48
N GLU A 287 -17.21 3.43 -6.14
CA GLU A 287 -16.53 2.41 -5.33
C GLU A 287 -15.28 1.84 -6.00
N ALA A 288 -15.29 1.68 -7.32
CA ALA A 288 -14.15 1.11 -8.07
C ALA A 288 -12.88 1.98 -7.95
N TRP A 289 -13.04 3.29 -7.74
CA TRP A 289 -11.94 4.24 -7.58
C TRP A 289 -11.52 4.47 -6.12
N ARG A 290 -12.25 3.90 -5.15
CA ARG A 290 -12.04 4.17 -3.71
C ARG A 290 -10.59 3.96 -3.27
N ALA A 291 -9.96 2.87 -3.69
CA ALA A 291 -8.58 2.56 -3.33
C ALA A 291 -7.58 3.58 -3.92
N VAL A 292 -7.74 3.92 -5.19
CA VAL A 292 -6.93 4.94 -5.87
C VAL A 292 -7.12 6.31 -5.22
N ALA A 293 -8.37 6.70 -4.96
CA ALA A 293 -8.71 7.98 -4.31
C ALA A 293 -8.10 8.09 -2.90
N ASP A 294 -8.10 7.00 -2.12
CA ASP A 294 -7.45 6.96 -0.81
C ASP A 294 -5.95 7.20 -0.92
N ARG A 295 -5.26 6.53 -1.87
CA ARG A 295 -3.81 6.69 -2.08
C ARG A 295 -3.44 8.10 -2.52
N LEU A 296 -4.16 8.66 -3.47
CA LEU A 296 -3.90 10.01 -3.98
C LEU A 296 -4.14 11.09 -2.93
N ARG A 297 -5.23 10.99 -2.14
CA ARG A 297 -5.51 11.91 -1.04
C ARG A 297 -4.39 11.93 -0.01
N ARG A 298 -3.88 10.74 0.37
CA ARG A 298 -2.75 10.62 1.32
C ARG A 298 -1.43 11.12 0.73
N ALA A 299 -1.22 10.91 -0.57
CA ALA A 299 -0.05 11.43 -1.27
C ALA A 299 -0.06 12.96 -1.27
N ALA A 300 -1.21 13.58 -1.56
CA ALA A 300 -1.37 15.04 -1.52
C ALA A 300 -1.19 15.62 -0.11
N ALA A 301 -1.71 14.95 0.93
CA ALA A 301 -1.54 15.40 2.31
C ALA A 301 -0.08 15.33 2.79
N GLY A 302 0.72 14.41 2.24
CA GLY A 302 2.12 14.19 2.63
C GLY A 302 3.17 14.98 1.86
N SER A 303 2.79 15.64 0.78
CA SER A 303 3.69 16.35 -0.15
C SER A 303 3.67 17.88 0.01
N LYS A 304 3.69 18.36 1.23
CA LYS A 304 3.65 19.81 1.56
C LYS A 304 5.01 20.46 1.46
#